data_fac1e549b62e99886ad2c02d57dfc37d
#
_entry.id   fac1e549b62e99886ad2c02d57dfc37d
#
_cell.length_a   1.000
_cell.length_b   1.000
_cell.length_c   1.000
_cell.angle_alpha   90.00
_cell.angle_beta   90.00
_cell.angle_gamma   90.00
#
_symmetry.space_group_name_H-M   'P 1'
#
loop_
_entity.id
_entity.type
_entity.pdbx_description
1 polymer ?
#
loop_
_entity_poly.entity_id
_entity_poly.type
_entity_poly.pdbx_seq_one_letter_code
_entity_poly.pdbx_strand_id
1 'polypeptide(L)'
;MTANNMRDDWWKQAVVYQIYPRSFKDVNGDGLGDIAGVTEKMDYLKNLGIDAIWLSPFYPSDLADGGYDVIDYRNVDPRLGTMADFDAMAAAAHEAGIKVIVDIVPNHTSNKHKMFIEALAAGRGSAARDRYIFREGRGEHGELPPNDWQSLFGGPAWQQVDDGQWYLHMFAKEQPDLNWKNPDVHEEFKKTLRFWSDHGTDGFRIDVAHGLAKDLDSVPLADMDPAAVQHVLPADGAFSPLWDRPEVHDIYREWRQVFNEYNPPRFAVGEAWVKAESQHLYASTDELGQVFNFEFAEANWFADEFRTAIADGLRAAEETHGSTTTWVMNNHDVPRSPSRFGLPQVKDAPYHQLAHDWLLRDGETYRENRELGTRRARAAALMELGLPGSAYVYQGEELGLFEVANIPWDRLEDPTPFNTRRNFTDKGS
;
A
#
# COMPACT_ATOMS: atom_id res chain seq x y z
N MET A 1 -28.88 -23.55 17.42
CA MET A 1 -27.61 -22.90 17.02
C MET A 1 -28.01 -21.59 16.41
N THR A 2 -27.79 -20.51 17.12
CA THR A 2 -28.19 -19.16 16.74
C THR A 2 -27.31 -18.71 15.59
N ALA A 3 -27.92 -18.29 14.46
CA ALA A 3 -27.25 -17.64 13.38
C ALA A 3 -26.45 -16.46 13.96
N ASN A 4 -25.14 -16.50 13.76
CA ASN A 4 -24.26 -15.40 14.08
C ASN A 4 -24.72 -14.23 13.19
N ASN A 5 -25.37 -13.22 13.76
CA ASN A 5 -25.58 -11.95 13.11
C ASN A 5 -24.18 -11.41 12.81
N MET A 6 -23.71 -11.60 11.57
CA MET A 6 -22.51 -10.91 11.10
C MET A 6 -22.81 -9.43 11.22
N ARG A 7 -22.12 -8.74 12.12
CA ARG A 7 -22.29 -7.31 12.34
C ARG A 7 -21.88 -6.59 11.07
N ASP A 8 -22.62 -5.57 10.68
CA ASP A 8 -22.26 -4.72 9.53
C ASP A 8 -20.90 -4.05 9.71
N ASP A 9 -20.39 -4.02 10.94
CA ASP A 9 -19.12 -3.41 11.35
C ASP A 9 -18.06 -4.43 11.81
N TRP A 10 -18.08 -5.66 11.26
CA TRP A 10 -17.16 -6.77 11.59
C TRP A 10 -15.69 -6.35 11.55
N TRP A 11 -15.31 -5.47 10.65
CA TRP A 11 -13.96 -4.99 10.42
C TRP A 11 -13.38 -4.18 11.58
N LYS A 12 -14.22 -3.63 12.46
CA LYS A 12 -13.77 -2.78 13.59
C LYS A 12 -12.95 -3.51 14.65
N GLN A 13 -13.06 -4.83 14.72
CA GLN A 13 -12.40 -5.68 15.72
C GLN A 13 -11.73 -6.90 15.07
N ALA A 14 -11.60 -6.89 13.74
CA ALA A 14 -11.12 -8.03 12.99
C ALA A 14 -9.61 -8.24 13.16
N VAL A 15 -9.19 -9.50 13.18
CA VAL A 15 -7.82 -9.90 12.90
C VAL A 15 -7.72 -10.21 11.41
N VAL A 16 -6.98 -9.36 10.69
CA VAL A 16 -6.80 -9.46 9.24
C VAL A 16 -5.43 -10.04 8.95
N TYR A 17 -5.37 -11.12 8.17
CA TYR A 17 -4.12 -11.76 7.78
C TYR A 17 -3.74 -11.34 6.36
N GLN A 18 -2.63 -10.62 6.22
CA GLN A 18 -2.11 -10.19 4.92
C GLN A 18 -1.42 -11.35 4.22
N ILE A 19 -1.84 -11.63 3.00
CA ILE A 19 -1.25 -12.61 2.10
C ILE A 19 -0.64 -11.89 0.90
N TYR A 20 0.65 -12.12 0.66
CA TYR A 20 1.31 -11.80 -0.60
C TYR A 20 1.24 -13.04 -1.50
N PRO A 21 0.28 -13.14 -2.45
CA PRO A 21 -0.05 -14.40 -3.12
C PRO A 21 1.16 -15.08 -3.75
N ARG A 22 2.03 -14.30 -4.37
CA ARG A 22 3.23 -14.75 -5.08
C ARG A 22 4.25 -15.51 -4.22
N SER A 23 4.20 -15.35 -2.89
CA SER A 23 5.14 -15.97 -1.94
C SER A 23 4.46 -16.77 -0.83
N PHE A 24 3.14 -16.99 -0.90
CA PHE A 24 2.40 -17.65 0.17
C PHE A 24 2.41 -19.17 0.05
N LYS A 25 1.91 -19.71 -1.08
CA LYS A 25 1.84 -21.16 -1.33
C LYS A 25 1.80 -21.44 -2.82
N ASP A 26 2.82 -22.14 -3.28
CA ASP A 26 2.93 -22.68 -4.63
C ASP A 26 2.26 -24.06 -4.68
N VAL A 27 1.27 -24.24 -5.55
CA VAL A 27 0.54 -25.50 -5.75
C VAL A 27 1.01 -26.22 -7.01
N ASN A 28 1.39 -25.50 -8.04
CA ASN A 28 1.75 -26.03 -9.34
C ASN A 28 3.25 -26.39 -9.44
N GLY A 29 4.09 -25.92 -8.52
CA GLY A 29 5.53 -26.23 -8.43
C GLY A 29 6.41 -25.40 -9.36
N ASP A 30 5.93 -24.22 -9.81
CA ASP A 30 6.69 -23.32 -10.69
C ASP A 30 7.60 -22.33 -9.95
N GLY A 31 7.53 -22.30 -8.62
CA GLY A 31 8.33 -21.44 -7.76
C GLY A 31 7.62 -20.14 -7.37
N LEU A 32 6.40 -19.89 -7.87
CA LEU A 32 5.54 -18.79 -7.45
C LEU A 32 4.35 -19.32 -6.62
N GLY A 33 3.95 -18.57 -5.63
CA GLY A 33 2.67 -18.81 -4.98
C GLY A 33 1.50 -18.41 -5.90
N ASP A 34 0.33 -18.98 -5.65
CA ASP A 34 -0.85 -18.80 -6.49
C ASP A 34 -2.14 -18.69 -5.66
N ILE A 35 -3.24 -18.27 -6.30
CA ILE A 35 -4.55 -18.11 -5.66
C ILE A 35 -5.10 -19.46 -5.17
N ALA A 36 -4.83 -20.54 -5.91
CA ALA A 36 -5.21 -21.89 -5.50
C ALA A 36 -4.49 -22.32 -4.21
N GLY A 37 -3.25 -21.84 -4.01
CA GLY A 37 -2.50 -22.04 -2.77
C GLY A 37 -3.14 -21.36 -1.56
N VAL A 38 -3.77 -20.21 -1.73
CA VAL A 38 -4.56 -19.58 -0.67
C VAL A 38 -5.75 -20.46 -0.33
N THR A 39 -6.45 -21.00 -1.33
CA THR A 39 -7.56 -21.94 -1.15
C THR A 39 -7.14 -23.18 -0.38
N GLU A 40 -6.00 -23.80 -0.73
CA GLU A 40 -5.48 -24.97 0.00
C GLU A 40 -5.14 -24.69 1.48
N LYS A 41 -4.83 -23.44 1.82
CA LYS A 41 -4.49 -23.03 3.18
C LYS A 41 -5.69 -22.53 3.99
N MET A 42 -6.91 -22.63 3.49
CA MET A 42 -8.09 -22.08 4.16
C MET A 42 -8.35 -22.72 5.53
N ASP A 43 -8.14 -24.03 5.69
CA ASP A 43 -8.24 -24.69 7.00
C ASP A 43 -7.15 -24.21 7.99
N TYR A 44 -5.95 -23.95 7.50
CA TYR A 44 -4.88 -23.36 8.31
C TYR A 44 -5.28 -21.97 8.81
N LEU A 45 -5.74 -21.10 7.92
CA LEU A 45 -6.17 -19.73 8.23
C LEU A 45 -7.36 -19.72 9.21
N LYS A 46 -8.35 -20.60 8.99
CA LYS A 46 -9.46 -20.80 9.90
C LYS A 46 -9.01 -21.24 11.31
N ASN A 47 -8.08 -22.20 11.38
CA ASN A 47 -7.55 -22.68 12.65
C ASN A 47 -6.66 -21.66 13.37
N LEU A 48 -6.03 -20.75 12.62
CA LEU A 48 -5.29 -19.62 13.17
C LEU A 48 -6.24 -18.63 13.87
N GLY A 49 -7.52 -18.61 13.47
CA GLY A 49 -8.56 -17.81 14.12
C GLY A 49 -8.66 -16.39 13.60
N ILE A 50 -8.25 -16.14 12.35
CA ILE A 50 -8.39 -14.85 11.71
C ILE A 50 -9.81 -14.60 11.23
N ASP A 51 -10.20 -13.34 11.11
CA ASP A 51 -11.53 -12.92 10.65
C ASP A 51 -11.55 -12.57 9.16
N ALA A 52 -10.42 -12.15 8.60
CA ALA A 52 -10.31 -11.78 7.20
C ALA A 52 -8.91 -12.08 6.64
N ILE A 53 -8.85 -12.27 5.32
CA ILE A 53 -7.60 -12.21 4.56
C ILE A 53 -7.55 -10.91 3.77
N TRP A 54 -6.35 -10.31 3.68
CA TRP A 54 -6.04 -9.23 2.75
C TRP A 54 -5.03 -9.74 1.73
N LEU A 55 -5.41 -9.74 0.44
CA LEU A 55 -4.54 -10.10 -0.65
C LEU A 55 -3.82 -8.85 -1.17
N SER A 56 -2.48 -8.81 -1.09
CA SER A 56 -1.67 -7.86 -1.84
C SER A 56 -1.89 -8.03 -3.34
N PRO A 57 -1.53 -7.07 -4.23
CA PRO A 57 -1.92 -7.08 -5.63
C PRO A 57 -1.61 -8.41 -6.32
N PHE A 58 -2.63 -8.95 -6.97
CA PHE A 58 -2.58 -10.19 -7.75
C PHE A 58 -3.04 -9.99 -9.21
N TYR A 59 -3.13 -8.75 -9.61
CA TYR A 59 -3.50 -8.30 -10.95
C TYR A 59 -2.39 -8.56 -11.97
N PRO A 60 -2.69 -8.64 -13.28
CA PRO A 60 -1.68 -8.61 -14.33
C PRO A 60 -0.72 -7.43 -14.12
N SER A 61 0.58 -7.70 -14.08
CA SER A 61 1.65 -6.75 -13.83
C SER A 61 2.93 -7.21 -14.50
N ASP A 62 3.81 -6.29 -14.86
CA ASP A 62 5.17 -6.62 -15.32
C ASP A 62 6.17 -6.72 -14.17
N LEU A 63 5.71 -6.51 -12.93
CA LEU A 63 6.52 -6.58 -11.71
C LEU A 63 7.59 -5.49 -11.63
N ALA A 64 7.31 -4.32 -12.19
CA ALA A 64 8.18 -3.16 -12.02
C ALA A 64 8.23 -2.70 -10.55
N ASP A 65 7.19 -3.06 -9.78
CA ASP A 65 7.04 -2.76 -8.37
C ASP A 65 6.21 -3.86 -7.68
N GLY A 66 6.74 -5.09 -7.66
CA GLY A 66 6.17 -6.21 -6.90
C GLY A 66 4.69 -6.56 -7.18
N GLY A 67 4.07 -6.02 -8.24
CA GLY A 67 2.66 -6.19 -8.58
C GLY A 67 1.83 -4.90 -8.45
N TYR A 68 2.40 -3.82 -7.92
CA TYR A 68 1.73 -2.52 -7.81
C TYR A 68 1.69 -1.74 -9.12
N ASP A 69 2.41 -2.15 -10.18
CA ASP A 69 2.25 -1.67 -11.56
C ASP A 69 1.12 -2.44 -12.27
N VAL A 70 -0.13 -2.04 -12.01
CA VAL A 70 -1.33 -2.77 -12.43
C VAL A 70 -1.65 -2.55 -13.92
N ILE A 71 -1.63 -3.63 -14.70
CA ILE A 71 -1.98 -3.63 -16.14
C ILE A 71 -3.50 -3.74 -16.36
N ASP A 72 -4.20 -4.53 -15.55
CA ASP A 72 -5.65 -4.73 -15.62
C ASP A 72 -6.23 -4.95 -14.23
N TYR A 73 -7.02 -3.99 -13.73
CA TYR A 73 -7.61 -4.04 -12.40
C TYR A 73 -8.73 -5.07 -12.23
N ARG A 74 -9.25 -5.66 -13.29
CA ARG A 74 -10.39 -6.58 -13.25
C ARG A 74 -10.05 -7.95 -13.79
N ASN A 75 -8.82 -8.40 -13.49
CA ASN A 75 -8.35 -9.72 -13.86
C ASN A 75 -7.35 -10.25 -12.82
N VAL A 76 -7.11 -11.55 -12.85
CA VAL A 76 -6.03 -12.22 -12.09
C VAL A 76 -4.83 -12.38 -13.01
N ASP A 77 -3.62 -12.14 -12.51
CA ASP A 77 -2.38 -12.42 -13.23
C ASP A 77 -2.34 -13.91 -13.62
N PRO A 78 -2.18 -14.25 -14.90
CA PRO A 78 -2.18 -15.65 -15.33
C PRO A 78 -1.07 -16.50 -14.72
N ARG A 79 -0.04 -15.88 -14.15
CA ARG A 79 0.99 -16.58 -13.36
C ARG A 79 0.49 -17.01 -11.98
N LEU A 80 -0.52 -16.31 -11.43
CA LEU A 80 -1.08 -16.55 -10.10
C LEU A 80 -2.39 -17.33 -10.14
N GLY A 81 -3.00 -17.46 -11.31
CA GLY A 81 -4.27 -18.17 -11.49
C GLY A 81 -5.23 -17.48 -12.45
N THR A 82 -6.51 -17.74 -12.25
CA THR A 82 -7.62 -17.24 -13.08
C THR A 82 -8.69 -16.57 -12.23
N MET A 83 -9.64 -15.88 -12.86
CA MET A 83 -10.84 -15.37 -12.15
C MET A 83 -11.63 -16.49 -11.48
N ALA A 84 -11.69 -17.70 -12.09
CA ALA A 84 -12.37 -18.84 -11.47
C ALA A 84 -11.65 -19.32 -10.19
N ASP A 85 -10.34 -19.24 -10.13
CA ASP A 85 -9.57 -19.55 -8.93
C ASP A 85 -9.83 -18.51 -7.81
N PHE A 86 -9.97 -17.23 -8.18
CA PHE A 86 -10.35 -16.18 -7.22
C PHE A 86 -11.79 -16.42 -6.69
N ASP A 87 -12.74 -16.69 -7.56
CA ASP A 87 -14.12 -16.97 -7.14
C ASP A 87 -14.19 -18.19 -6.22
N ALA A 88 -13.43 -19.25 -6.52
CA ALA A 88 -13.33 -20.43 -5.68
C ALA A 88 -12.68 -20.12 -4.32
N MET A 89 -11.63 -19.32 -4.30
CA MET A 89 -10.95 -18.88 -3.07
C MET A 89 -11.91 -18.04 -2.19
N ALA A 90 -12.61 -17.07 -2.79
CA ALA A 90 -13.57 -16.24 -2.06
C ALA A 90 -14.73 -17.07 -1.48
N ALA A 91 -15.25 -18.03 -2.24
CA ALA A 91 -16.28 -18.97 -1.76
C ALA A 91 -15.76 -19.83 -0.58
N ALA A 92 -14.54 -20.36 -0.68
CA ALA A 92 -13.93 -21.15 0.38
C ALA A 92 -13.67 -20.31 1.66
N ALA A 93 -13.24 -19.07 1.50
CA ALA A 93 -13.06 -18.13 2.62
C ALA A 93 -14.41 -17.88 3.34
N HIS A 94 -15.46 -17.59 2.59
CA HIS A 94 -16.79 -17.38 3.16
C HIS A 94 -17.37 -18.64 3.84
N GLU A 95 -17.14 -19.83 3.28
CA GLU A 95 -17.52 -21.10 3.91
C GLU A 95 -16.75 -21.32 5.22
N ALA A 96 -15.50 -20.89 5.27
CA ALA A 96 -14.68 -20.91 6.49
C ALA A 96 -15.10 -19.85 7.52
N GLY A 97 -15.94 -18.87 7.15
CA GLY A 97 -16.32 -17.72 7.95
C GLY A 97 -15.31 -16.56 7.89
N ILE A 98 -14.41 -16.58 6.91
CA ILE A 98 -13.34 -15.60 6.71
C ILE A 98 -13.77 -14.60 5.62
N LYS A 99 -13.54 -13.32 5.86
CA LYS A 99 -13.79 -12.22 4.93
C LYS A 99 -12.63 -12.01 3.96
N VAL A 100 -12.91 -11.39 2.81
CA VAL A 100 -11.91 -11.15 1.75
C VAL A 100 -11.74 -9.66 1.53
N ILE A 101 -10.49 -9.18 1.65
CA ILE A 101 -10.06 -7.82 1.35
C ILE A 101 -9.09 -7.88 0.18
N VAL A 102 -9.28 -7.03 -0.82
CA VAL A 102 -8.34 -6.92 -1.95
C VAL A 102 -7.69 -5.55 -1.98
N ASP A 103 -6.46 -5.50 -2.47
CA ASP A 103 -5.70 -4.26 -2.63
C ASP A 103 -6.19 -3.51 -3.88
N ILE A 104 -6.34 -2.20 -3.78
CA ILE A 104 -6.64 -1.30 -4.91
C ILE A 104 -5.53 -0.26 -4.98
N VAL A 105 -4.92 -0.11 -6.15
CA VAL A 105 -3.80 0.80 -6.42
C VAL A 105 -4.29 1.98 -7.26
N PRO A 106 -4.85 3.05 -6.66
CA PRO A 106 -5.55 4.07 -7.42
C PRO A 106 -4.70 5.29 -7.77
N ASN A 107 -3.49 5.42 -7.23
CA ASN A 107 -2.64 6.57 -7.53
C ASN A 107 -2.11 6.55 -8.97
N HIS A 108 -1.80 5.38 -9.51
CA HIS A 108 -1.17 5.18 -10.81
C HIS A 108 -1.67 3.89 -11.45
N THR A 109 -1.31 3.67 -12.71
CA THR A 109 -1.46 2.38 -13.40
C THR A 109 -0.10 1.91 -13.90
N SER A 110 -0.01 0.66 -14.41
CA SER A 110 1.12 0.32 -15.27
C SER A 110 1.13 1.18 -16.54
N ASN A 111 2.32 1.47 -17.07
CA ASN A 111 2.47 2.07 -18.39
C ASN A 111 1.97 1.14 -19.54
N LYS A 112 1.65 -0.11 -19.22
CA LYS A 112 0.99 -1.08 -20.12
C LYS A 112 -0.52 -1.16 -19.94
N HIS A 113 -1.08 -0.41 -18.97
CA HIS A 113 -2.51 -0.33 -18.80
C HIS A 113 -3.18 0.26 -20.06
N LYS A 114 -4.34 -0.28 -20.43
CA LYS A 114 -5.07 0.13 -21.66
C LYS A 114 -5.29 1.65 -21.73
N MET A 115 -5.67 2.27 -20.62
CA MET A 115 -5.90 3.73 -20.57
C MET A 115 -4.64 4.53 -20.88
N PHE A 116 -3.46 4.06 -20.45
CA PHE A 116 -2.20 4.75 -20.73
C PHE A 116 -1.77 4.58 -22.18
N ILE A 117 -1.93 3.38 -22.75
CA ILE A 117 -1.68 3.11 -24.18
C ILE A 117 -2.58 3.99 -25.04
N GLU A 118 -3.88 4.10 -24.71
CA GLU A 118 -4.83 4.98 -25.39
C GLU A 118 -4.41 6.46 -25.25
N ALA A 119 -3.94 6.88 -24.06
CA ALA A 119 -3.45 8.23 -23.82
C ALA A 119 -2.23 8.58 -24.71
N LEU A 120 -1.30 7.65 -24.87
CA LEU A 120 -0.14 7.82 -25.75
C LEU A 120 -0.56 7.91 -27.21
N ALA A 121 -1.42 7.01 -27.65
CA ALA A 121 -1.89 6.94 -29.05
C ALA A 121 -2.73 8.16 -29.45
N ALA A 122 -3.55 8.68 -28.56
CA ALA A 122 -4.41 9.84 -28.82
C ALA A 122 -3.61 11.18 -28.85
N GLY A 123 -2.48 11.26 -28.18
CA GLY A 123 -1.58 12.41 -28.20
C GLY A 123 -2.06 13.62 -27.38
N ARG A 124 -1.32 14.69 -27.52
CA ARG A 124 -1.49 15.97 -26.78
C ARG A 124 -2.90 16.53 -26.86
N GLY A 125 -3.42 17.01 -25.73
CA GLY A 125 -4.72 17.70 -25.64
C GLY A 125 -5.92 16.81 -25.84
N SER A 126 -5.77 15.49 -25.99
CA SER A 126 -6.90 14.57 -26.09
C SER A 126 -7.49 14.25 -24.71
N ALA A 127 -8.79 13.92 -24.68
CA ALA A 127 -9.46 13.49 -23.45
C ALA A 127 -8.82 12.22 -22.84
N ALA A 128 -8.31 11.31 -23.69
CA ALA A 128 -7.61 10.13 -23.22
C ALA A 128 -6.30 10.49 -22.50
N ARG A 129 -5.53 11.48 -23.04
CA ARG A 129 -4.29 11.97 -22.43
C ARG A 129 -4.55 12.61 -21.07
N ASP A 130 -5.68 13.31 -20.91
CA ASP A 130 -6.05 14.01 -19.67
C ASP A 130 -6.38 13.06 -18.49
N ARG A 131 -6.48 11.76 -18.72
CA ARG A 131 -6.60 10.75 -17.64
C ARG A 131 -5.32 10.60 -16.81
N TYR A 132 -4.19 11.10 -17.29
CA TYR A 132 -2.89 11.06 -16.65
C TYR A 132 -2.29 12.46 -16.52
N ILE A 133 -1.32 12.61 -15.66
CA ILE A 133 -0.65 13.90 -15.43
C ILE A 133 0.46 14.06 -16.44
N PHE A 134 0.21 14.88 -17.48
CA PHE A 134 1.20 15.27 -18.46
C PHE A 134 1.51 16.76 -18.40
N ARG A 135 2.77 17.14 -18.64
CA ARG A 135 3.21 18.53 -18.70
C ARG A 135 4.22 18.74 -19.84
N GLU A 136 4.33 19.98 -20.28
CA GLU A 136 5.40 20.37 -21.20
C GLU A 136 6.73 20.43 -20.47
N GLY A 137 7.80 20.03 -21.14
CA GLY A 137 9.15 20.15 -20.62
C GLY A 137 9.69 21.58 -20.63
N ARG A 138 10.77 21.79 -19.89
CA ARG A 138 11.57 23.02 -19.92
C ARG A 138 12.63 22.95 -21.04
N GLY A 139 13.30 24.06 -21.28
CA GLY A 139 14.30 24.23 -22.34
C GLY A 139 13.69 24.77 -23.63
N GLU A 140 14.51 24.99 -24.64
CA GLU A 140 14.09 25.61 -25.91
C GLU A 140 13.16 24.68 -26.72
N HIS A 141 13.34 23.36 -26.53
CA HIS A 141 12.60 22.32 -27.27
C HIS A 141 11.84 21.36 -26.34
N GLY A 142 11.71 21.69 -25.05
CA GLY A 142 11.03 20.80 -24.06
C GLY A 142 11.86 19.59 -23.64
N GLU A 143 13.18 19.64 -23.85
CA GLU A 143 14.13 18.54 -23.62
C GLU A 143 14.45 18.29 -22.14
N LEU A 144 14.09 19.20 -21.25
CA LEU A 144 14.28 19.07 -19.81
C LEU A 144 12.91 18.77 -19.13
N PRO A 145 12.90 18.02 -18.03
CA PRO A 145 11.65 17.72 -17.32
C PRO A 145 10.96 19.01 -16.82
N PRO A 146 9.65 18.98 -16.55
CA PRO A 146 8.88 20.15 -16.08
C PRO A 146 9.46 20.80 -14.82
N ASN A 147 10.01 20.00 -13.89
CA ASN A 147 10.82 20.43 -12.76
C ASN A 147 11.80 19.32 -12.37
N ASP A 148 12.56 19.52 -11.29
CA ASP A 148 13.63 18.60 -10.89
C ASP A 148 13.20 17.61 -9.78
N TRP A 149 11.91 17.30 -9.68
CA TRP A 149 11.38 16.33 -8.72
C TRP A 149 12.02 14.95 -8.91
N GLN A 150 12.30 14.32 -7.77
CA GLN A 150 12.79 12.94 -7.72
C GLN A 150 11.65 12.01 -7.31
N SER A 151 11.60 10.83 -7.88
CA SER A 151 10.68 9.77 -7.52
C SER A 151 10.97 9.23 -6.11
N LEU A 152 9.98 8.65 -5.45
CA LEU A 152 10.15 7.97 -4.15
C LEU A 152 11.17 6.82 -4.23
N PHE A 153 11.23 6.14 -5.37
CA PHE A 153 12.20 5.08 -5.62
C PHE A 153 13.56 5.58 -6.14
N GLY A 154 13.74 6.91 -6.20
CA GLY A 154 14.95 7.55 -6.73
C GLY A 154 14.92 7.76 -8.24
N GLY A 155 15.76 8.67 -8.71
CA GLY A 155 15.74 9.14 -10.08
C GLY A 155 14.65 10.18 -10.35
N PRO A 156 14.57 10.74 -11.60
CA PRO A 156 13.58 11.74 -11.94
C PRO A 156 12.14 11.25 -11.74
N ALA A 157 11.23 12.15 -11.33
CA ALA A 157 9.79 11.86 -11.22
C ALA A 157 9.04 12.11 -12.54
N TRP A 158 9.72 12.46 -13.61
CA TRP A 158 9.13 12.73 -14.90
C TRP A 158 9.80 11.90 -16.00
N GLN A 159 8.98 11.31 -16.87
CA GLN A 159 9.44 10.56 -18.02
C GLN A 159 8.92 11.18 -19.32
N GLN A 160 9.82 11.46 -20.27
CA GLN A 160 9.45 11.98 -21.58
C GLN A 160 8.86 10.87 -22.45
N VAL A 161 7.85 11.25 -23.25
CA VAL A 161 7.24 10.40 -24.29
C VAL A 161 7.60 10.93 -25.70
N ASP A 162 7.35 10.13 -26.75
CA ASP A 162 7.81 10.37 -28.11
C ASP A 162 7.36 11.72 -28.69
N ASP A 163 6.20 12.25 -28.27
CA ASP A 163 5.72 13.55 -28.73
C ASP A 163 6.31 14.75 -27.95
N GLY A 164 7.24 14.49 -27.03
CA GLY A 164 7.99 15.50 -26.28
C GLY A 164 7.33 15.96 -24.99
N GLN A 165 6.11 15.55 -24.67
CA GLN A 165 5.53 15.76 -23.34
C GLN A 165 6.16 14.85 -22.30
N TRP A 166 5.94 15.17 -21.01
CA TRP A 166 6.44 14.44 -19.87
C TRP A 166 5.26 14.01 -18.97
N TYR A 167 5.22 12.74 -18.56
CA TYR A 167 4.28 12.31 -17.54
C TYR A 167 4.91 12.22 -16.16
N LEU A 168 4.12 12.50 -15.15
CA LEU A 168 4.50 12.34 -13.75
C LEU A 168 4.45 10.86 -13.35
N HIS A 169 5.46 10.42 -12.60
CA HIS A 169 5.46 9.15 -11.86
C HIS A 169 6.12 9.36 -10.50
N MET A 170 5.32 9.34 -9.43
CA MET A 170 5.87 9.50 -8.08
C MET A 170 6.64 8.26 -7.62
N PHE A 171 6.40 7.12 -8.24
CA PHE A 171 7.02 5.82 -8.02
C PHE A 171 7.89 5.41 -9.23
N ALA A 172 7.84 4.16 -9.67
CA ALA A 172 8.61 3.74 -10.84
C ALA A 172 8.15 4.44 -12.14
N LYS A 173 9.04 4.59 -13.10
CA LYS A 173 8.69 5.18 -14.42
C LYS A 173 7.65 4.34 -15.17
N GLU A 174 7.50 3.09 -14.81
CA GLU A 174 6.46 2.18 -15.30
C GLU A 174 5.08 2.45 -14.67
N GLN A 175 4.98 3.40 -13.70
CA GLN A 175 3.77 3.70 -12.93
C GLN A 175 3.30 5.14 -13.16
N PRO A 176 2.77 5.51 -14.34
CA PRO A 176 2.27 6.85 -14.63
C PRO A 176 1.12 7.23 -13.69
N ASP A 177 1.21 8.42 -13.09
CA ASP A 177 0.23 8.94 -12.15
C ASP A 177 -1.07 9.36 -12.84
N LEU A 178 -2.19 8.94 -12.26
CA LEU A 178 -3.52 9.27 -12.72
C LEU A 178 -3.92 10.71 -12.36
N ASN A 179 -4.70 11.33 -13.24
CA ASN A 179 -5.30 12.64 -13.00
C ASN A 179 -6.71 12.49 -12.40
N TRP A 180 -6.79 12.53 -11.08
CA TRP A 180 -8.07 12.41 -10.36
C TRP A 180 -9.00 13.63 -10.50
N LYS A 181 -8.61 14.68 -11.23
CA LYS A 181 -9.55 15.71 -11.69
C LYS A 181 -10.40 15.25 -12.87
N ASN A 182 -10.01 14.15 -13.52
CA ASN A 182 -10.69 13.62 -14.69
C ASN A 182 -11.81 12.64 -14.29
N PRO A 183 -13.08 12.88 -14.70
CA PRO A 183 -14.21 12.04 -14.29
C PRO A 183 -14.13 10.59 -14.83
N ASP A 184 -13.43 10.34 -15.93
CA ASP A 184 -13.25 8.98 -16.45
C ASP A 184 -12.45 8.12 -15.47
N VAL A 185 -11.51 8.71 -14.72
CA VAL A 185 -10.72 8.03 -13.68
C VAL A 185 -11.64 7.63 -12.53
N HIS A 186 -12.48 8.53 -12.04
CA HIS A 186 -13.48 8.23 -11.01
C HIS A 186 -14.39 7.07 -11.41
N GLU A 187 -14.93 7.12 -12.64
CA GLU A 187 -15.84 6.06 -13.13
C GLU A 187 -15.13 4.71 -13.28
N GLU A 188 -13.86 4.71 -13.70
CA GLU A 188 -13.11 3.47 -13.86
C GLU A 188 -12.87 2.78 -12.50
N PHE A 189 -12.53 3.53 -11.47
CA PHE A 189 -12.36 2.94 -10.13
C PHE A 189 -13.68 2.54 -9.49
N LYS A 190 -14.76 3.29 -9.67
CA LYS A 190 -16.09 2.84 -9.22
C LYS A 190 -16.52 1.53 -9.89
N LYS A 191 -16.23 1.32 -11.17
CA LYS A 191 -16.45 0.03 -11.86
C LYS A 191 -15.60 -1.08 -11.27
N THR A 192 -14.32 -0.80 -10.95
CA THR A 192 -13.40 -1.76 -10.34
C THR A 192 -13.87 -2.18 -8.95
N LEU A 193 -14.30 -1.25 -8.11
CA LEU A 193 -14.84 -1.54 -6.78
C LEU A 193 -16.09 -2.43 -6.85
N ARG A 194 -17.04 -2.13 -7.79
CA ARG A 194 -18.22 -2.98 -8.01
C ARG A 194 -17.83 -4.37 -8.52
N PHE A 195 -16.92 -4.43 -9.49
CA PHE A 195 -16.46 -5.71 -10.04
C PHE A 195 -15.98 -6.66 -8.96
N TRP A 196 -15.05 -6.23 -8.11
CA TRP A 196 -14.54 -7.09 -7.04
C TRP A 196 -15.58 -7.36 -5.95
N SER A 197 -16.45 -6.41 -5.63
CA SER A 197 -17.56 -6.64 -4.70
C SER A 197 -18.52 -7.71 -5.20
N ASP A 198 -18.80 -7.75 -6.51
CA ASP A 198 -19.66 -8.74 -7.17
C ASP A 198 -18.99 -10.13 -7.20
N HIS A 199 -17.65 -10.19 -7.19
CA HIS A 199 -16.84 -11.42 -7.07
C HIS A 199 -16.55 -11.84 -5.63
N GLY A 200 -17.25 -11.29 -4.64
CA GLY A 200 -17.18 -11.77 -3.26
C GLY A 200 -16.17 -11.05 -2.36
N THR A 201 -15.63 -9.91 -2.79
CA THR A 201 -14.80 -9.07 -1.91
C THR A 201 -15.68 -8.37 -0.88
N ASP A 202 -15.26 -8.43 0.41
CA ASP A 202 -15.97 -7.81 1.54
C ASP A 202 -15.42 -6.42 1.89
N GLY A 203 -14.20 -6.12 1.48
CA GLY A 203 -13.54 -4.83 1.74
C GLY A 203 -12.32 -4.61 0.86
N PHE A 204 -11.70 -3.44 1.00
CA PHE A 204 -10.57 -3.02 0.18
C PHE A 204 -9.43 -2.46 1.04
N ARG A 205 -8.19 -2.66 0.60
CA ARG A 205 -7.05 -1.87 1.06
C ARG A 205 -6.71 -0.87 -0.03
N ILE A 206 -6.58 0.39 0.31
CA ILE A 206 -6.31 1.46 -0.65
C ILE A 206 -4.86 1.86 -0.55
N ASP A 207 -4.13 1.58 -1.62
CA ASP A 207 -2.73 1.95 -1.78
C ASP A 207 -2.57 3.45 -1.97
N VAL A 208 -1.53 4.05 -1.34
CA VAL A 208 -1.22 5.49 -1.44
C VAL A 208 -2.46 6.37 -1.27
N ALA A 209 -3.31 6.07 -0.30
CA ALA A 209 -4.63 6.70 -0.16
C ALA A 209 -4.58 8.24 -0.03
N HIS A 210 -3.49 8.81 0.45
CA HIS A 210 -3.30 10.25 0.64
C HIS A 210 -2.71 10.97 -0.58
N GLY A 211 -2.38 10.24 -1.66
CA GLY A 211 -1.68 10.77 -2.83
C GLY A 211 -2.55 10.96 -4.09
N LEU A 212 -3.86 10.65 -4.05
CA LEU A 212 -4.67 10.64 -5.26
C LEU A 212 -4.91 12.05 -5.82
N ALA A 213 -5.36 12.96 -4.99
CA ALA A 213 -5.61 14.35 -5.38
C ALA A 213 -4.29 15.14 -5.45
N LYS A 214 -4.10 15.87 -6.55
CA LYS A 214 -2.90 16.66 -6.80
C LYS A 214 -3.27 18.06 -7.27
N ASP A 215 -2.54 19.07 -6.80
CA ASP A 215 -2.69 20.46 -7.24
C ASP A 215 -1.38 20.94 -7.87
N LEU A 216 -1.30 20.80 -9.18
CA LEU A 216 -0.15 21.21 -9.98
C LEU A 216 -0.41 22.48 -10.78
N ASP A 217 -1.51 23.20 -10.48
CA ASP A 217 -1.99 24.33 -11.27
C ASP A 217 -2.03 25.62 -10.47
N SER A 218 -2.19 25.55 -9.12
CA SER A 218 -2.29 26.74 -8.26
C SER A 218 -0.99 27.51 -8.10
N VAL A 219 0.14 26.84 -8.26
CA VAL A 219 1.50 27.43 -8.18
C VAL A 219 2.31 26.92 -9.37
N PRO A 220 3.13 27.76 -10.02
CA PRO A 220 4.02 27.29 -11.06
C PRO A 220 4.93 26.16 -10.56
N LEU A 221 5.11 25.09 -11.35
CA LEU A 221 5.94 23.94 -10.99
C LEU A 221 7.37 24.33 -10.58
N ALA A 222 7.91 25.41 -11.15
CA ALA A 222 9.25 25.93 -10.82
C ALA A 222 9.33 26.55 -9.41
N ASP A 223 8.20 26.95 -8.84
CA ASP A 223 8.09 27.59 -7.53
C ASP A 223 7.65 26.59 -6.43
N MET A 224 7.35 25.34 -6.81
CA MET A 224 6.99 24.28 -5.86
C MET A 224 8.24 23.75 -5.15
N ASP A 225 8.03 23.17 -3.96
CA ASP A 225 9.10 22.51 -3.21
C ASP A 225 9.82 21.47 -4.10
N PRO A 226 11.15 21.60 -4.29
CA PRO A 226 11.94 20.66 -5.08
C PRO A 226 11.87 19.20 -4.56
N ALA A 227 11.57 19.02 -3.29
CA ALA A 227 11.45 17.72 -2.64
C ALA A 227 9.99 17.31 -2.35
N ALA A 228 9.00 17.94 -3.02
CA ALA A 228 7.57 17.70 -2.73
C ALA A 228 7.15 16.23 -2.81
N VAL A 229 7.78 15.43 -3.68
CA VAL A 229 7.51 13.99 -3.77
C VAL A 229 8.02 13.25 -2.53
N GLN A 230 9.21 13.62 -2.02
CA GLN A 230 9.82 12.99 -0.84
C GLN A 230 9.22 13.52 0.48
N HIS A 231 8.66 14.71 0.48
CA HIS A 231 8.01 15.31 1.66
C HIS A 231 6.57 14.82 1.82
N VAL A 232 6.41 13.51 2.01
CA VAL A 232 5.11 12.84 2.22
C VAL A 232 4.36 13.44 3.41
N LEU A 233 5.09 13.81 4.47
CA LEU A 233 4.56 14.55 5.62
C LEU A 233 5.12 15.98 5.62
N PRO A 234 4.47 16.93 4.94
CA PRO A 234 4.94 18.29 4.89
C PRO A 234 4.91 18.96 6.26
N ALA A 235 5.77 19.98 6.45
CA ALA A 235 5.76 20.78 7.67
C ALA A 235 4.39 21.44 7.91
N ASP A 236 4.10 21.77 9.18
CA ASP A 236 2.80 22.35 9.55
C ASP A 236 2.52 23.63 8.77
N GLY A 237 1.34 23.67 8.13
CA GLY A 237 0.90 24.80 7.30
C GLY A 237 1.64 24.95 5.97
N ALA A 238 2.55 24.03 5.61
CA ALA A 238 3.18 24.04 4.31
C ALA A 238 2.21 23.55 3.23
N PHE A 239 2.27 24.19 2.05
CA PHE A 239 1.53 23.73 0.89
C PHE A 239 2.16 22.43 0.35
N SER A 240 1.35 21.36 0.30
CA SER A 240 1.72 20.13 -0.41
C SER A 240 0.92 20.03 -1.72
N PRO A 241 1.58 19.99 -2.87
CA PRO A 241 0.88 19.81 -4.14
C PRO A 241 0.43 18.36 -4.39
N LEU A 242 0.97 17.38 -3.63
CA LEU A 242 0.87 15.94 -3.95
C LEU A 242 0.24 15.10 -2.84
N TRP A 243 0.33 15.53 -1.59
CA TRP A 243 0.01 14.71 -0.43
C TRP A 243 -1.05 15.33 0.47
N ASP A 244 -1.92 14.50 1.03
CA ASP A 244 -2.96 14.84 2.01
C ASP A 244 -3.79 16.06 1.61
N ARG A 245 -4.19 16.08 0.33
CA ARG A 245 -4.99 17.16 -0.24
C ARG A 245 -6.46 17.02 0.18
N PRO A 246 -7.13 18.12 0.57
CA PRO A 246 -8.55 18.07 0.96
C PRO A 246 -9.48 17.46 -0.09
N GLU A 247 -9.15 17.58 -1.36
CA GLU A 247 -9.93 17.06 -2.48
C GLU A 247 -9.97 15.51 -2.51
N VAL A 248 -9.04 14.81 -1.84
CA VAL A 248 -9.05 13.36 -1.78
C VAL A 248 -10.27 12.80 -1.05
N HIS A 249 -10.78 13.53 -0.07
CA HIS A 249 -11.95 13.13 0.72
C HIS A 249 -13.25 13.11 -0.11
N ASP A 250 -13.35 13.93 -1.16
CA ASP A 250 -14.50 13.87 -2.09
C ASP A 250 -14.49 12.53 -2.87
N ILE A 251 -13.31 12.04 -3.26
CA ILE A 251 -13.14 10.74 -3.91
C ILE A 251 -13.65 9.62 -2.99
N TYR A 252 -13.27 9.65 -1.71
CA TYR A 252 -13.67 8.59 -0.77
C TYR A 252 -15.14 8.65 -0.39
N ARG A 253 -15.76 9.84 -0.35
CA ARG A 253 -17.20 9.97 -0.20
C ARG A 253 -17.97 9.40 -1.40
N GLU A 254 -17.45 9.54 -2.62
CA GLU A 254 -18.01 8.85 -3.80
C GLU A 254 -17.87 7.32 -3.69
N TRP A 255 -16.71 6.82 -3.22
CA TRP A 255 -16.50 5.38 -3.03
C TRP A 255 -17.39 4.82 -1.93
N ARG A 256 -17.62 5.56 -0.86
CA ARG A 256 -18.59 5.19 0.18
C ARG A 256 -19.98 4.96 -0.39
N GLN A 257 -20.42 5.74 -1.37
CA GLN A 257 -21.70 5.49 -2.04
C GLN A 257 -21.73 4.13 -2.74
N VAL A 258 -20.63 3.75 -3.41
CA VAL A 258 -20.49 2.42 -4.01
C VAL A 258 -20.49 1.32 -2.94
N PHE A 259 -19.75 1.51 -1.85
CA PHE A 259 -19.72 0.52 -0.76
C PHE A 259 -21.10 0.28 -0.15
N ASN A 260 -21.91 1.31 -0.06
CA ASN A 260 -23.28 1.24 0.48
C ASN A 260 -24.30 0.60 -0.49
N GLU A 261 -23.92 0.29 -1.73
CA GLU A 261 -24.76 -0.49 -2.66
C GLU A 261 -24.88 -1.97 -2.23
N TYR A 262 -24.01 -2.42 -1.33
CA TYR A 262 -23.89 -3.82 -0.89
C TYR A 262 -24.47 -4.02 0.51
N ASN A 263 -24.84 -5.27 0.82
CA ASN A 263 -25.35 -5.65 2.14
C ASN A 263 -24.66 -6.95 2.63
N PRO A 264 -23.81 -6.90 3.69
CA PRO A 264 -23.43 -5.69 4.42
C PRO A 264 -22.63 -4.70 3.53
N PRO A 265 -22.63 -3.41 3.88
CA PRO A 265 -21.83 -2.42 3.18
C PRO A 265 -20.34 -2.81 3.16
N ARG A 266 -19.67 -2.51 2.06
CA ARG A 266 -18.21 -2.67 1.99
C ARG A 266 -17.53 -1.59 2.82
N PHE A 267 -16.27 -1.83 3.17
CA PHE A 267 -15.41 -0.85 3.83
C PHE A 267 -14.06 -0.81 3.11
N ALA A 268 -13.22 0.15 3.48
CA ALA A 268 -11.83 0.12 3.09
C ALA A 268 -10.93 0.52 4.25
N VAL A 269 -9.68 0.05 4.21
CA VAL A 269 -8.58 0.54 5.02
C VAL A 269 -7.62 1.31 4.12
N GLY A 270 -7.36 2.58 4.45
CA GLY A 270 -6.43 3.42 3.69
C GLY A 270 -4.99 3.23 4.16
N GLU A 271 -4.07 3.05 3.22
CA GLU A 271 -2.67 3.32 3.45
C GLU A 271 -2.44 4.82 3.28
N ALA A 272 -2.50 5.55 4.38
CA ALA A 272 -2.30 6.99 4.37
C ALA A 272 -1.22 7.38 5.36
N TRP A 273 -0.09 7.82 4.83
CA TRP A 273 0.99 8.43 5.60
C TRP A 273 0.64 9.89 5.84
N VAL A 274 -0.15 10.12 6.86
CA VAL A 274 -0.68 11.44 7.21
C VAL A 274 -0.52 11.68 8.71
N LYS A 275 -0.55 12.94 9.11
CA LYS A 275 -0.51 13.31 10.52
C LYS A 275 -1.71 12.73 11.27
N ALA A 276 -1.54 12.48 12.56
CA ALA A 276 -2.61 11.96 13.42
C ALA A 276 -3.90 12.78 13.31
N GLU A 277 -3.77 14.11 13.16
CA GLU A 277 -4.90 15.04 12.99
C GLU A 277 -5.71 14.82 11.69
N SER A 278 -5.10 14.24 10.65
CA SER A 278 -5.79 13.94 9.37
C SER A 278 -6.38 12.52 9.35
N GLN A 279 -5.87 11.60 10.17
CA GLN A 279 -6.26 10.18 10.13
C GLN A 279 -7.77 9.98 10.30
N HIS A 280 -8.42 10.74 11.17
CA HIS A 280 -9.85 10.63 11.45
C HIS A 280 -10.74 10.91 10.22
N LEU A 281 -10.27 11.72 9.27
CA LEU A 281 -11.01 11.99 8.03
C LEU A 281 -11.10 10.73 7.17
N TYR A 282 -9.96 10.11 6.86
CA TYR A 282 -9.90 8.86 6.08
C TYR A 282 -10.65 7.71 6.76
N ALA A 283 -10.52 7.61 8.08
CA ALA A 283 -11.17 6.56 8.87
C ALA A 283 -12.66 6.81 9.12
N SER A 284 -13.21 7.95 8.67
CA SER A 284 -14.63 8.27 8.80
C SER A 284 -15.52 7.19 8.18
N THR A 285 -16.65 6.93 8.82
CA THR A 285 -17.68 6.01 8.28
C THR A 285 -18.35 6.55 7.01
N ASP A 286 -18.21 7.85 6.73
CA ASP A 286 -18.67 8.49 5.50
C ASP A 286 -17.63 8.38 4.36
N GLU A 287 -16.44 7.84 4.65
CA GLU A 287 -15.36 7.64 3.70
C GLU A 287 -14.90 6.17 3.69
N LEU A 288 -13.62 5.88 3.95
CA LEU A 288 -13.08 4.52 3.87
C LEU A 288 -13.58 3.63 5.02
N GLY A 289 -13.57 4.14 6.24
CA GLY A 289 -13.92 3.44 7.47
C GLY A 289 -12.73 3.13 8.35
N GLN A 290 -11.55 2.87 7.78
CA GLN A 290 -10.30 2.65 8.51
C GLN A 290 -9.10 3.28 7.79
N VAL A 291 -8.05 3.54 8.55
CA VAL A 291 -6.72 3.94 8.08
C VAL A 291 -5.66 3.23 8.92
N PHE A 292 -4.54 2.84 8.33
CA PHE A 292 -3.46 2.21 9.08
C PHE A 292 -2.80 3.18 10.07
N ASN A 293 -2.52 2.67 11.27
CA ASN A 293 -1.68 3.36 12.25
C ASN A 293 -0.21 2.94 12.05
N PHE A 294 0.50 3.68 11.20
CA PHE A 294 1.91 3.39 10.92
C PHE A 294 2.85 3.80 12.06
N GLU A 295 2.49 4.74 12.91
CA GLU A 295 3.29 5.12 14.09
C GLU A 295 3.56 3.92 14.99
N PHE A 296 2.60 2.99 15.07
CA PHE A 296 2.78 1.74 15.81
C PHE A 296 3.79 0.80 15.12
N ALA A 297 3.74 0.69 13.78
CA ALA A 297 4.69 -0.08 12.99
C ALA A 297 6.10 0.53 13.03
N GLU A 298 6.21 1.86 13.08
CA GLU A 298 7.46 2.60 13.09
C GLU A 298 8.19 2.56 14.43
N ALA A 299 7.48 2.30 15.53
CA ALA A 299 8.05 2.36 16.87
C ALA A 299 9.28 1.45 17.03
N ASN A 300 10.37 2.04 17.50
CA ASN A 300 11.52 1.29 17.97
C ASN A 300 11.19 0.60 19.31
N TRP A 301 11.99 -0.37 19.71
CA TRP A 301 11.70 -1.14 20.94
C TRP A 301 11.92 -0.33 22.22
N PHE A 302 11.15 0.75 22.39
CA PHE A 302 11.10 1.60 23.58
C PHE A 302 9.65 1.78 24.05
N ALA A 303 9.45 1.65 25.36
CA ALA A 303 8.11 1.66 25.94
C ALA A 303 7.37 3.00 25.78
N ASP A 304 8.08 4.09 25.69
CA ASP A 304 7.52 5.44 25.49
C ASP A 304 7.08 5.63 24.04
N GLU A 305 7.85 5.16 23.05
CA GLU A 305 7.44 5.20 21.63
C GLU A 305 6.13 4.43 21.42
N PHE A 306 6.03 3.19 21.91
CA PHE A 306 4.78 2.43 21.85
C PHE A 306 3.62 3.10 22.58
N ARG A 307 3.85 3.69 23.77
CA ARG A 307 2.78 4.39 24.49
C ARG A 307 2.27 5.59 23.72
N THR A 308 3.15 6.35 23.07
CA THR A 308 2.78 7.48 22.25
C THR A 308 1.94 7.02 21.07
N ALA A 309 2.43 6.06 20.28
CA ALA A 309 1.70 5.53 19.12
C ALA A 309 0.31 4.96 19.50
N ILE A 310 0.22 4.25 20.63
CA ILE A 310 -1.06 3.72 21.13
C ILE A 310 -2.00 4.85 21.56
N ALA A 311 -1.50 5.82 22.33
CA ALA A 311 -2.33 6.93 22.83
C ALA A 311 -2.85 7.80 21.69
N ASP A 312 -2.03 8.06 20.68
CA ASP A 312 -2.40 8.88 19.52
C ASP A 312 -3.39 8.13 18.62
N GLY A 313 -3.17 6.83 18.36
CA GLY A 313 -4.11 6.01 17.61
C GLY A 313 -5.48 5.87 18.28
N LEU A 314 -5.53 5.70 19.61
CA LEU A 314 -6.79 5.64 20.35
C LEU A 314 -7.51 6.99 20.35
N ARG A 315 -6.77 8.11 20.46
CA ARG A 315 -7.34 9.45 20.36
C ARG A 315 -7.92 9.71 18.97
N ALA A 316 -7.20 9.39 17.91
CA ALA A 316 -7.69 9.52 16.54
C ALA A 316 -8.98 8.71 16.33
N ALA A 317 -9.06 7.50 16.89
CA ALA A 317 -10.28 6.69 16.82
C ALA A 317 -11.48 7.31 17.55
N GLU A 318 -11.28 8.00 18.67
CA GLU A 318 -12.35 8.72 19.38
C GLU A 318 -12.95 9.86 18.54
N GLU A 319 -12.15 10.48 17.67
CA GLU A 319 -12.56 11.59 16.79
C GLU A 319 -13.36 11.11 15.57
N THR A 320 -13.28 9.82 15.22
CA THR A 320 -13.92 9.28 14.00
C THR A 320 -15.42 8.99 14.12
N HIS A 321 -16.04 9.22 15.28
CA HIS A 321 -17.48 9.04 15.50
C HIS A 321 -18.07 7.71 15.04
N GLY A 322 -17.38 6.61 15.30
CA GLY A 322 -17.91 5.28 15.03
C GLY A 322 -16.98 4.34 14.28
N SER A 323 -15.80 4.80 13.92
CA SER A 323 -14.72 3.94 13.45
C SER A 323 -13.88 3.43 14.63
N THR A 324 -12.75 2.83 14.32
CA THR A 324 -11.79 2.28 15.26
C THR A 324 -10.39 2.44 14.67
N THR A 325 -9.37 2.30 15.51
CA THR A 325 -7.99 2.27 15.05
C THR A 325 -7.65 0.90 14.47
N THR A 326 -6.60 0.86 13.65
CA THR A 326 -5.99 -0.36 13.13
C THR A 326 -4.56 -0.48 13.67
N TRP A 327 -4.19 -1.67 14.07
CA TRP A 327 -2.84 -1.96 14.54
C TRP A 327 -2.14 -2.81 13.50
N VAL A 328 -0.96 -2.41 13.09
CA VAL A 328 -0.12 -3.15 12.14
C VAL A 328 1.32 -3.11 12.62
N MET A 329 1.92 -4.26 12.84
CA MET A 329 3.33 -4.36 13.25
C MET A 329 4.23 -4.70 12.06
N ASN A 330 3.73 -5.49 11.13
CA ASN A 330 4.44 -5.94 9.94
C ASN A 330 3.53 -5.86 8.71
N ASN A 331 4.10 -5.54 7.58
CA ASN A 331 3.51 -5.70 6.26
C ASN A 331 4.63 -6.03 5.26
N HIS A 332 4.35 -5.98 3.97
CA HIS A 332 5.33 -6.27 2.93
C HIS A 332 6.38 -5.16 2.72
N ASP A 333 6.15 -3.95 3.26
CA ASP A 333 7.04 -2.78 3.12
C ASP A 333 7.99 -2.60 4.29
N VAL A 334 7.68 -3.19 5.46
CA VAL A 334 8.49 -3.01 6.65
C VAL A 334 9.30 -4.27 7.00
N PRO A 335 10.55 -4.12 7.48
CA PRO A 335 11.35 -5.25 7.90
C PRO A 335 10.66 -6.04 9.03
N ARG A 336 10.67 -7.37 8.93
CA ARG A 336 9.99 -8.26 9.88
C ARG A 336 10.41 -8.00 11.33
N SER A 337 9.46 -7.92 12.22
CA SER A 337 9.66 -7.57 13.63
C SER A 337 10.68 -8.44 14.37
N PRO A 338 10.82 -9.79 14.14
CA PRO A 338 11.87 -10.55 14.79
C PRO A 338 13.28 -10.08 14.42
N SER A 339 13.51 -9.72 13.16
CA SER A 339 14.80 -9.18 12.73
C SER A 339 15.03 -7.77 13.23
N ARG A 340 14.12 -6.82 12.94
CA ARG A 340 14.32 -5.42 13.33
C ARG A 340 14.45 -5.22 14.85
N PHE A 341 13.70 -5.97 15.66
CA PHE A 341 13.83 -5.94 17.12
C PHE A 341 15.02 -6.74 17.66
N GLY A 342 15.62 -7.59 16.81
CA GLY A 342 16.88 -8.28 17.08
C GLY A 342 18.13 -7.44 16.80
N LEU A 343 17.99 -6.39 15.99
CA LEU A 343 19.04 -5.41 15.71
C LEU A 343 19.23 -4.42 16.89
N PRO A 344 20.32 -3.64 16.91
CA PRO A 344 20.47 -2.55 17.87
C PRO A 344 19.27 -1.60 17.82
N GLN A 345 18.83 -1.14 18.97
CA GLN A 345 17.71 -0.19 19.07
C GLN A 345 18.26 1.19 19.41
N VAL A 346 17.86 2.19 18.64
CA VAL A 346 18.22 3.59 18.85
C VAL A 346 16.95 4.37 19.06
N LYS A 347 16.86 5.08 20.18
CA LYS A 347 15.68 5.87 20.51
C LYS A 347 15.51 7.02 19.52
N ASP A 348 14.26 7.28 19.15
CA ASP A 348 13.87 8.32 18.19
C ASP A 348 14.63 8.22 16.84
N ALA A 349 15.12 7.02 16.49
CA ALA A 349 15.74 6.79 15.19
C ALA A 349 14.69 6.92 14.09
N PRO A 350 15.06 7.47 12.91
CA PRO A 350 14.17 7.49 11.77
C PRO A 350 13.65 6.10 11.41
N TYR A 351 12.46 6.10 10.82
CA TYR A 351 11.73 4.91 10.39
C TYR A 351 12.64 3.79 9.87
N HIS A 352 12.75 2.73 10.66
CA HIS A 352 13.51 1.51 10.35
C HIS A 352 14.91 1.69 9.76
N GLN A 353 15.55 2.83 9.93
CA GLN A 353 16.84 3.15 9.31
C GLN A 353 17.89 2.05 9.50
N LEU A 354 18.05 1.54 10.73
CA LEU A 354 19.05 0.49 11.01
C LEU A 354 18.73 -0.83 10.28
N ALA A 355 17.45 -1.16 10.18
CA ALA A 355 17.03 -2.38 9.49
C ALA A 355 17.22 -2.24 7.97
N HIS A 356 16.89 -1.08 7.40
CA HIS A 356 17.15 -0.80 5.99
C HIS A 356 18.64 -0.81 5.67
N ASP A 357 19.48 -0.13 6.49
CA ASP A 357 20.93 -0.17 6.32
C ASP A 357 21.48 -1.60 6.40
N TRP A 358 20.93 -2.42 7.29
CA TRP A 358 21.31 -3.82 7.44
C TRP A 358 20.90 -4.66 6.22
N LEU A 359 19.70 -4.47 5.69
CA LEU A 359 19.21 -5.15 4.48
C LEU A 359 20.05 -4.74 3.25
N LEU A 360 20.29 -3.44 3.04
CA LEU A 360 21.08 -2.93 1.93
C LEU A 360 22.53 -3.39 1.91
N ARG A 361 23.03 -3.91 3.03
CA ARG A 361 24.40 -4.42 3.19
C ARG A 361 24.44 -5.93 3.45
N ASP A 362 23.51 -6.68 2.88
CA ASP A 362 23.45 -8.14 2.90
C ASP A 362 23.45 -8.73 4.35
N GLY A 363 22.97 -7.95 5.34
CA GLY A 363 22.93 -8.36 6.75
C GLY A 363 24.25 -8.21 7.52
N GLU A 364 25.26 -7.56 6.96
CA GLU A 364 26.61 -7.50 7.52
C GLU A 364 26.87 -6.33 8.48
N THR A 365 26.04 -5.25 8.39
CA THR A 365 26.30 -4.00 9.13
C THR A 365 26.16 -4.17 10.63
N TYR A 366 25.17 -4.94 11.09
CA TYR A 366 24.83 -5.13 12.50
C TYR A 366 24.64 -6.63 12.81
N ARG A 367 24.97 -6.99 14.04
CA ARG A 367 24.72 -8.36 14.50
C ARG A 367 23.26 -8.51 14.95
N GLU A 368 22.50 -9.32 14.24
CA GLU A 368 21.16 -9.72 14.62
C GLU A 368 21.18 -10.66 15.86
N ASN A 369 20.44 -10.31 16.90
CA ASN A 369 20.20 -11.19 18.05
C ASN A 369 18.83 -11.87 17.91
N ARG A 370 18.77 -13.02 17.26
CA ARG A 370 17.53 -13.74 16.93
C ARG A 370 16.74 -14.14 18.18
N GLU A 371 17.40 -14.58 19.25
CA GLU A 371 16.71 -14.95 20.48
C GLU A 371 15.98 -13.75 21.11
N LEU A 372 16.65 -12.59 21.22
CA LEU A 372 16.07 -11.38 21.74
C LEU A 372 14.96 -10.86 20.79
N GLY A 373 15.19 -10.85 19.48
CA GLY A 373 14.25 -10.45 18.45
C GLY A 373 12.95 -11.27 18.52
N THR A 374 13.05 -12.59 18.62
CA THR A 374 11.88 -13.47 18.80
C THR A 374 11.08 -13.13 20.05
N ARG A 375 11.75 -12.91 21.20
CA ARG A 375 11.04 -12.55 22.43
C ARG A 375 10.32 -11.22 22.33
N ARG A 376 10.96 -10.22 21.71
CA ARG A 376 10.38 -8.89 21.49
C ARG A 376 9.20 -8.95 20.49
N ALA A 377 9.36 -9.64 19.38
CA ALA A 377 8.29 -9.81 18.39
C ALA A 377 7.06 -10.50 19.00
N ARG A 378 7.24 -11.55 19.80
CA ARG A 378 6.14 -12.19 20.51
C ARG A 378 5.43 -11.26 21.49
N ALA A 379 6.19 -10.41 22.20
CA ALA A 379 5.60 -9.42 23.11
C ALA A 379 4.84 -8.33 22.31
N ALA A 380 5.38 -7.91 21.15
CA ALA A 380 4.71 -6.97 20.25
C ALA A 380 3.38 -7.53 19.73
N ALA A 381 3.38 -8.77 19.22
CA ALA A 381 2.17 -9.44 18.74
C ALA A 381 1.10 -9.59 19.84
N LEU A 382 1.50 -9.91 21.08
CA LEU A 382 0.58 -9.96 22.22
C LEU A 382 0.00 -8.59 22.56
N MET A 383 0.79 -7.54 22.42
CA MET A 383 0.34 -6.16 22.63
C MET A 383 -0.64 -5.76 21.54
N GLU A 384 -0.29 -5.96 20.28
CA GLU A 384 -1.12 -5.66 19.11
C GLU A 384 -2.50 -6.34 19.20
N LEU A 385 -2.52 -7.66 19.39
CA LEU A 385 -3.76 -8.44 19.51
C LEU A 385 -4.57 -8.16 20.79
N GLY A 386 -3.96 -7.51 21.78
CA GLY A 386 -4.62 -7.13 23.03
C GLY A 386 -5.21 -5.73 23.03
N LEU A 387 -4.90 -4.91 22.05
CA LEU A 387 -5.41 -3.55 21.91
C LEU A 387 -6.84 -3.53 21.33
N PRO A 388 -7.67 -2.52 21.67
CA PRO A 388 -8.97 -2.36 21.03
C PRO A 388 -8.79 -1.88 19.60
N GLY A 389 -9.59 -2.40 18.66
CA GLY A 389 -9.50 -2.11 17.24
C GLY A 389 -9.17 -3.37 16.44
N SER A 390 -8.87 -3.21 15.15
CA SER A 390 -8.45 -4.32 14.29
C SER A 390 -6.93 -4.48 14.30
N ALA A 391 -6.47 -5.72 14.12
CA ALA A 391 -5.06 -6.07 14.02
C ALA A 391 -4.75 -6.66 12.64
N TYR A 392 -3.64 -6.26 12.03
CA TYR A 392 -3.21 -6.70 10.70
C TYR A 392 -1.91 -7.49 10.82
N VAL A 393 -1.99 -8.79 10.62
CA VAL A 393 -0.88 -9.76 10.77
C VAL A 393 -0.34 -10.13 9.38
N TYR A 394 0.94 -9.93 9.15
CA TYR A 394 1.57 -10.28 7.87
C TYR A 394 1.94 -11.76 7.81
N GLN A 395 1.77 -12.41 6.65
CA GLN A 395 2.12 -13.83 6.43
C GLN A 395 3.50 -14.17 6.99
N GLY A 396 3.55 -15.22 7.82
CA GLY A 396 4.78 -15.70 8.48
C GLY A 396 5.11 -14.97 9.79
N GLU A 397 4.36 -13.94 10.17
CA GLU A 397 4.51 -13.29 11.47
C GLU A 397 4.11 -14.25 12.61
N GLU A 398 3.04 -15.01 12.42
CA GLU A 398 2.58 -16.06 13.34
C GLU A 398 3.62 -17.17 13.55
N LEU A 399 4.52 -17.35 12.59
CA LEU A 399 5.64 -18.30 12.65
C LEU A 399 6.91 -17.67 13.24
N GLY A 400 6.92 -16.34 13.43
CA GLY A 400 8.11 -15.59 13.86
C GLY A 400 9.22 -15.59 12.83
N LEU A 401 8.89 -15.53 11.53
CA LEU A 401 9.87 -15.51 10.45
C LEU A 401 10.76 -14.26 10.52
N PHE A 402 12.04 -14.48 10.27
CA PHE A 402 13.04 -13.42 10.15
C PHE A 402 13.13 -12.92 8.71
N GLU A 403 13.71 -11.73 8.55
CA GLU A 403 14.15 -11.25 7.25
C GLU A 403 15.28 -12.10 6.68
N VAL A 404 15.36 -12.11 5.35
CA VAL A 404 16.45 -12.70 4.58
C VAL A 404 17.25 -11.58 3.93
N ALA A 405 18.22 -11.04 4.67
CA ALA A 405 18.98 -9.87 4.23
C ALA A 405 19.91 -10.13 3.02
N ASN A 406 20.31 -11.37 2.80
CA ASN A 406 21.26 -11.77 1.77
C ASN A 406 20.58 -12.40 0.54
N ILE A 407 19.39 -11.94 0.18
CA ILE A 407 18.77 -12.36 -1.09
C ILE A 407 19.67 -11.90 -2.25
N PRO A 408 20.00 -12.81 -3.20
CA PRO A 408 20.79 -12.43 -4.37
C PRO A 408 20.16 -11.26 -5.12
N TRP A 409 20.98 -10.30 -5.55
CA TRP A 409 20.53 -9.06 -6.19
C TRP A 409 19.68 -9.29 -7.44
N ASP A 410 19.94 -10.33 -8.19
CA ASP A 410 19.17 -10.74 -9.37
C ASP A 410 17.82 -11.38 -9.03
N ARG A 411 17.50 -11.52 -7.73
CA ARG A 411 16.24 -12.05 -7.21
C ARG A 411 15.41 -11.01 -6.46
N LEU A 412 15.91 -9.79 -6.35
CA LEU A 412 15.16 -8.67 -5.78
C LEU A 412 14.20 -8.11 -6.82
N GLU A 413 12.98 -7.80 -6.39
CA GLU A 413 11.93 -7.23 -7.24
C GLU A 413 11.58 -5.78 -6.87
N ASP A 414 11.99 -5.33 -5.67
CA ASP A 414 11.86 -3.94 -5.23
C ASP A 414 12.88 -3.04 -5.98
N PRO A 415 12.46 -1.96 -6.62
CA PRO A 415 13.35 -1.04 -7.33
C PRO A 415 14.27 -0.23 -6.40
N THR A 416 13.89 0.00 -5.16
CA THR A 416 14.62 0.85 -4.19
C THR A 416 16.05 0.37 -3.93
N PRO A 417 16.34 -0.92 -3.70
CA PRO A 417 17.71 -1.40 -3.51
C PRO A 417 18.62 -1.11 -4.69
N PHE A 418 18.11 -1.22 -5.92
CA PHE A 418 18.91 -0.95 -7.13
C PHE A 418 19.28 0.52 -7.26
N ASN A 419 18.36 1.42 -6.90
CA ASN A 419 18.59 2.85 -6.98
C ASN A 419 19.49 3.36 -5.84
N THR A 420 19.33 2.83 -4.62
CA THR A 420 20.10 3.24 -3.44
C THR A 420 21.50 2.62 -3.39
N ARG A 421 21.70 1.38 -3.82
CA ARG A 421 23.03 0.74 -3.84
C ARG A 421 24.03 1.51 -4.70
N ARG A 422 23.61 2.11 -5.81
CA ARG A 422 24.49 2.96 -6.63
C ARG A 422 25.06 4.12 -5.82
N ASN A 423 24.30 4.70 -4.92
CA ASN A 423 24.74 5.80 -4.06
C ASN A 423 25.74 5.36 -2.98
N PHE A 424 25.74 4.10 -2.57
CA PHE A 424 26.71 3.56 -1.59
C PHE A 424 28.03 3.17 -2.24
N THR A 425 28.02 2.67 -3.48
CA THR A 425 29.25 2.31 -4.22
C THR A 425 30.03 3.56 -4.70
N ASP A 426 29.35 4.65 -5.01
CA ASP A 426 29.98 5.91 -5.46
C ASP A 426 30.62 6.73 -4.31
N LYS A 427 30.38 6.38 -3.06
CA LYS A 427 30.93 7.07 -1.89
C LYS A 427 32.22 6.46 -1.32
N GLY A 428 32.83 5.53 -2.03
CA GLY A 428 34.16 5.04 -1.69
C GLY A 428 34.28 4.47 -0.27
N SER A 429 33.34 3.68 0.14
CA SER A 429 33.36 2.99 1.44
C SER A 429 33.82 1.56 1.31
#